data_8fac28d29e1cc1bfe3d5041579eb3e6a
#
_entry.id   8fac28d29e1cc1bfe3d5041579eb3e6a
#
_cell.length_a   1.000
_cell.length_b   1.000
_cell.length_c   1.000
_cell.angle_alpha   90.00
_cell.angle_beta   90.00
_cell.angle_gamma   90.00
#
_symmetry.space_group_name_H-M   'P 1'
#
loop_
_entity.id
_entity.type
_entity.pdbx_description
1 polymer ?
#
loop_
_entity_poly.entity_id
_entity_poly.type
_entity_poly.pdbx_seq_one_letter_code
_entity_poly.pdbx_strand_id
1 'polypeptide(L)'
;MLSKIVRKIVTHKITSKKRINLNVSNVEEYLGKKIYETDEIISDIGIVNGLACTNFGGDILPIEVNYYEGNSNLILTGSMGNVMLESSKIALSYIKSNYKLFNIDYNIFKNDIHINVPNIAIKKEGPSAGVAITTCLISALSNFKVSNKVAFTGEITLRGNILKVGSIKEKIIGAYINNVDTIFIPHSNLSDLDEIQEEIKNKIKFIPVKKYDEVYKYLKENSDEWGYKFI
;
A
#
# COMPACT_ATOMS: atom_id res chain seq x y z
N MET A 1 -24.37 -7.64 8.61
CA MET A 1 -24.75 -8.02 7.24
C MET A 1 -26.08 -8.76 7.20
N LEU A 2 -26.21 -9.97 7.76
CA LEU A 2 -27.45 -10.77 7.83
C LEU A 2 -28.66 -9.98 8.37
N SER A 3 -28.51 -9.17 9.42
CA SER A 3 -29.57 -8.38 10.01
C SER A 3 -30.18 -7.33 9.05
N LYS A 4 -29.39 -6.74 8.16
CA LYS A 4 -29.91 -5.81 7.12
C LYS A 4 -30.72 -6.54 6.07
N ILE A 5 -30.26 -7.71 5.66
CA ILE A 5 -30.98 -8.56 4.69
C ILE A 5 -32.29 -9.03 5.28
N VAL A 6 -32.30 -9.57 6.51
CA VAL A 6 -33.51 -10.01 7.20
C VAL A 6 -34.50 -8.85 7.39
N ARG A 7 -34.02 -7.66 7.81
CA ARG A 7 -34.88 -6.49 7.95
C ARG A 7 -35.55 -6.11 6.63
N LYS A 8 -34.84 -6.13 5.51
CA LYS A 8 -35.39 -5.77 4.20
C LYS A 8 -36.41 -6.81 3.71
N ILE A 9 -36.17 -8.09 3.97
CA ILE A 9 -37.11 -9.17 3.69
C ILE A 9 -38.41 -8.96 4.48
N VAL A 10 -38.33 -8.65 5.77
CA VAL A 10 -39.46 -8.46 6.65
C VAL A 10 -40.22 -7.18 6.30
N THR A 11 -39.55 -6.07 6.01
CA THR A 11 -40.21 -4.78 5.68
C THR A 11 -40.88 -4.77 4.33
N HIS A 12 -40.43 -5.55 3.37
CA HIS A 12 -41.02 -5.62 2.03
C HIS A 12 -42.10 -6.68 1.92
N LYS A 13 -42.56 -7.24 3.06
CA LYS A 13 -43.65 -8.27 3.12
C LYS A 13 -43.44 -9.37 2.07
N ILE A 14 -42.19 -9.85 1.92
CA ILE A 14 -41.92 -11.01 1.08
C ILE A 14 -42.49 -12.23 1.82
N THR A 15 -43.79 -12.45 1.64
CA THR A 15 -44.58 -13.51 2.26
C THR A 15 -44.36 -14.88 1.60
N SER A 16 -43.41 -15.02 0.74
CA SER A 16 -43.17 -16.32 0.07
C SER A 16 -42.08 -17.11 0.79
N LYS A 17 -42.34 -18.38 1.03
CA LYS A 17 -41.37 -19.39 1.45
C LYS A 17 -40.23 -19.62 0.42
N LYS A 18 -39.96 -18.64 -0.44
CA LYS A 18 -38.93 -18.74 -1.46
C LYS A 18 -37.55 -18.54 -0.85
N ARG A 19 -36.67 -19.50 -1.11
CA ARG A 19 -35.24 -19.37 -0.83
C ARG A 19 -34.68 -18.19 -1.61
N ILE A 20 -34.08 -17.23 -0.93
CA ILE A 20 -33.42 -16.08 -1.56
C ILE A 20 -31.97 -16.48 -1.80
N ASN A 21 -31.57 -16.59 -3.06
CA ASN A 21 -30.19 -16.79 -3.44
C ASN A 21 -29.52 -15.42 -3.61
N LEU A 22 -28.60 -15.10 -2.68
CA LEU A 22 -27.77 -13.90 -2.79
C LEU A 22 -26.58 -14.21 -3.70
N ASN A 23 -26.39 -13.36 -4.69
CA ASN A 23 -25.25 -13.39 -5.60
C ASN A 23 -24.76 -11.95 -5.86
N VAL A 24 -23.65 -11.82 -6.59
CA VAL A 24 -23.03 -10.51 -6.86
C VAL A 24 -23.98 -9.55 -7.59
N SER A 25 -24.88 -10.06 -8.44
CA SER A 25 -25.78 -9.23 -9.24
C SER A 25 -26.98 -8.68 -8.44
N ASN A 26 -27.38 -9.31 -7.34
CA ASN A 26 -28.54 -8.90 -6.55
C ASN A 26 -28.22 -8.46 -5.11
N VAL A 27 -26.97 -8.59 -4.68
CA VAL A 27 -26.57 -8.25 -3.30
C VAL A 27 -26.82 -6.77 -2.96
N GLU A 28 -26.69 -5.87 -3.93
CA GLU A 28 -26.92 -4.44 -3.75
C GLU A 28 -28.40 -4.10 -3.49
N GLU A 29 -29.34 -4.89 -4.00
CA GLU A 29 -30.75 -4.73 -3.68
C GLU A 29 -31.02 -4.91 -2.18
N TYR A 30 -30.25 -5.77 -1.51
CA TYR A 30 -30.43 -6.12 -0.10
C TYR A 30 -29.54 -5.29 0.83
N LEU A 31 -28.34 -4.95 0.42
CA LEU A 31 -27.36 -4.27 1.26
C LEU A 31 -27.26 -2.76 0.99
N GLY A 32 -27.83 -2.28 -0.13
CA GLY A 32 -27.63 -0.94 -0.65
C GLY A 32 -26.40 -0.89 -1.57
N LYS A 33 -26.23 0.26 -2.24
CA LYS A 33 -25.07 0.49 -3.11
C LYS A 33 -23.75 0.28 -2.36
N LYS A 34 -22.72 -0.10 -3.09
CA LYS A 34 -21.35 -0.20 -2.61
C LYS A 34 -20.95 1.13 -1.95
N ILE A 35 -20.58 1.09 -0.67
CA ILE A 35 -20.29 2.31 0.11
C ILE A 35 -18.91 2.87 -0.24
N TYR A 36 -18.01 2.01 -0.72
CA TYR A 36 -16.67 2.37 -1.13
C TYR A 36 -16.53 2.08 -2.61
N GLU A 37 -16.44 3.13 -3.41
CA GLU A 37 -15.86 3.05 -4.75
C GLU A 37 -14.36 3.10 -4.55
N THR A 38 -13.62 2.19 -5.20
CA THR A 38 -12.17 2.27 -5.24
C THR A 38 -11.82 3.42 -6.16
N ASP A 39 -11.27 4.50 -5.61
CA ASP A 39 -10.69 5.56 -6.41
C ASP A 39 -9.63 4.98 -7.36
N GLU A 40 -9.59 5.48 -8.58
CA GLU A 40 -8.59 5.02 -9.55
C GLU A 40 -7.21 5.42 -9.05
N ILE A 41 -6.37 4.43 -8.73
CA ILE A 41 -5.03 4.68 -8.22
C ILE A 41 -4.17 5.19 -9.38
N ILE A 42 -3.80 6.46 -9.30
CA ILE A 42 -2.94 7.11 -10.29
C ILE A 42 -1.51 6.60 -10.12
N SER A 43 -0.87 6.31 -11.25
CA SER A 43 0.55 5.98 -11.28
C SER A 43 1.33 7.23 -11.69
N ASP A 44 2.17 7.76 -10.79
CA ASP A 44 3.03 8.91 -11.06
C ASP A 44 4.31 8.86 -10.22
N ILE A 45 5.28 9.74 -10.53
CA ILE A 45 6.50 9.90 -9.75
C ILE A 45 6.11 10.39 -8.35
N GLY A 46 6.71 9.77 -7.33
CA GLY A 46 6.39 10.11 -5.95
C GLY A 46 5.02 9.61 -5.48
N ILE A 47 4.41 8.65 -6.17
CA ILE A 47 3.20 7.94 -5.74
C ILE A 47 3.48 6.45 -5.66
N VAL A 48 3.21 5.83 -4.51
CA VAL A 48 3.45 4.40 -4.26
C VAL A 48 2.36 3.81 -3.38
N ASN A 49 1.98 2.57 -3.64
CA ASN A 49 0.99 1.86 -2.86
C ASN A 49 1.61 1.06 -1.72
N GLY A 50 1.30 1.43 -0.50
CA GLY A 50 1.43 0.56 0.66
C GLY A 50 0.21 -0.34 0.83
N LEU A 51 0.26 -1.24 1.82
CA LEU A 51 -0.85 -2.08 2.23
C LEU A 51 -1.22 -1.82 3.69
N ALA A 52 -2.50 -1.61 3.93
CA ALA A 52 -3.07 -1.39 5.26
C ALA A 52 -4.04 -2.51 5.65
N CYS A 53 -4.24 -2.68 6.95
CA CYS A 53 -5.34 -3.45 7.51
C CYS A 53 -6.23 -2.51 8.34
N THR A 54 -7.51 -2.52 8.05
CA THR A 54 -8.53 -1.71 8.73
C THR A 54 -9.51 -2.62 9.46
N ASN A 55 -10.41 -2.03 10.23
CA ASN A 55 -11.52 -2.78 10.87
C ASN A 55 -12.48 -3.43 9.85
N PHE A 56 -12.38 -3.07 8.58
CA PHE A 56 -13.21 -3.60 7.50
C PHE A 56 -12.47 -4.59 6.60
N GLY A 57 -11.18 -4.82 6.85
CA GLY A 57 -10.31 -5.70 6.07
C GLY A 57 -9.07 -4.98 5.54
N GLY A 58 -8.38 -5.63 4.62
CA GLY A 58 -7.22 -5.04 3.96
C GLY A 58 -7.60 -4.02 2.90
N ASP A 59 -6.72 -3.06 2.70
CA ASP A 59 -6.90 -2.00 1.70
C ASP A 59 -5.54 -1.49 1.19
N ILE A 60 -5.58 -0.77 0.07
CA ILE A 60 -4.43 -0.02 -0.44
C ILE A 60 -4.23 1.24 0.40
N LEU A 61 -2.99 1.58 0.63
CA LEU A 61 -2.55 2.79 1.31
C LEU A 61 -1.72 3.63 0.32
N PRO A 62 -2.33 4.52 -0.45
CA PRO A 62 -1.58 5.42 -1.32
C PRO A 62 -0.68 6.32 -0.47
N ILE A 63 0.56 6.48 -0.90
CA ILE A 63 1.54 7.37 -0.28
C ILE A 63 2.05 8.28 -1.37
N GLU A 64 2.08 9.57 -1.08
CA GLU A 64 2.52 10.62 -1.98
C GLU A 64 3.70 11.34 -1.37
N VAL A 65 4.72 11.61 -2.18
CA VAL A 65 5.88 12.40 -1.79
C VAL A 65 6.13 13.48 -2.80
N ASN A 66 6.32 14.69 -2.30
CA ASN A 66 6.81 15.81 -3.08
C ASN A 66 7.96 16.50 -2.35
N TYR A 67 8.80 17.25 -3.06
CA TYR A 67 9.84 18.09 -2.49
C TYR A 67 9.88 19.43 -3.23
N TYR A 68 10.27 20.47 -2.51
CA TYR A 68 10.34 21.84 -3.02
C TYR A 68 11.36 22.66 -2.23
N GLU A 69 11.79 23.76 -2.78
CA GLU A 69 12.75 24.65 -2.13
C GLU A 69 12.29 25.04 -0.70
N GLY A 70 13.16 24.87 0.29
CA GLY A 70 12.80 25.05 1.69
C GLY A 70 14.02 24.99 2.63
N ASN A 71 13.79 24.55 3.88
CA ASN A 71 14.79 24.55 4.95
C ASN A 71 15.15 23.14 5.46
N SER A 72 15.12 22.14 4.62
CA SER A 72 15.40 20.71 4.97
C SER A 72 14.38 20.10 5.95
N ASN A 73 13.15 20.59 5.96
CA ASN A 73 12.10 20.07 6.83
C ASN A 73 11.52 18.78 6.25
N LEU A 74 11.13 17.86 7.14
CA LEU A 74 10.26 16.73 6.81
C LEU A 74 8.85 17.05 7.28
N ILE A 75 7.95 17.25 6.31
CA ILE A 75 6.54 17.57 6.54
C ILE A 75 5.74 16.28 6.35
N LEU A 76 4.86 15.97 7.30
CA LEU A 76 4.10 14.72 7.34
C LEU A 76 2.62 15.04 7.53
N THR A 77 1.78 14.62 6.60
CA THR A 77 0.32 14.83 6.63
C THR A 77 -0.45 13.53 6.33
N GLY A 78 -1.74 13.50 6.65
CA GLY A 78 -2.58 12.33 6.37
C GLY A 78 -3.04 11.57 7.61
N SER A 79 -3.11 12.23 8.78
CA SER A 79 -3.55 11.59 10.05
C SER A 79 -2.70 10.39 10.45
N MET A 80 -1.38 10.49 10.24
CA MET A 80 -0.41 9.46 10.62
C MET A 80 -0.19 9.46 12.13
N GLY A 81 -0.24 8.28 12.76
CA GLY A 81 0.11 8.11 14.16
C GLY A 81 1.64 8.08 14.39
N ASN A 82 2.04 8.13 15.67
CA ASN A 82 3.44 8.31 16.04
C ASN A 82 4.38 7.25 15.46
N VAL A 83 3.97 5.99 15.43
CA VAL A 83 4.79 4.88 14.88
C VAL A 83 5.04 5.06 13.39
N MET A 84 4.03 5.52 12.64
CA MET A 84 4.18 5.79 11.20
C MET A 84 5.04 7.04 10.95
N LEU A 85 4.94 8.05 11.82
CA LEU A 85 5.82 9.23 11.78
C LEU A 85 7.28 8.84 12.01
N GLU A 86 7.56 7.98 12.99
CA GLU A 86 8.90 7.45 13.24
C GLU A 86 9.41 6.63 12.05
N SER A 87 8.59 5.74 11.49
CA SER A 87 8.92 4.96 10.30
C SER A 87 9.33 5.85 9.12
N SER A 88 8.64 6.98 8.92
CA SER A 88 8.98 7.96 7.87
C SER A 88 10.35 8.61 8.09
N LYS A 89 10.70 8.93 9.34
CA LYS A 89 12.02 9.47 9.70
C LYS A 89 13.13 8.43 9.50
N ILE A 90 12.87 7.16 9.86
CA ILE A 90 13.80 6.05 9.64
C ILE A 90 14.05 5.86 8.15
N ALA A 91 12.99 5.84 7.33
CA ALA A 91 13.08 5.72 5.88
C ALA A 91 13.96 6.84 5.27
N LEU A 92 13.69 8.09 5.62
CA LEU A 92 14.50 9.23 5.12
C LEU A 92 15.96 9.15 5.58
N SER A 93 16.22 8.74 6.83
CA SER A 93 17.58 8.58 7.36
C SER A 93 18.35 7.48 6.63
N TYR A 94 17.68 6.36 6.34
CA TYR A 94 18.26 5.27 5.53
C TYR A 94 18.63 5.76 4.12
N ILE A 95 17.74 6.49 3.47
CA ILE A 95 17.99 7.05 2.12
C ILE A 95 19.16 8.03 2.14
N LYS A 96 19.18 8.97 3.10
CA LYS A 96 20.29 9.94 3.25
C LYS A 96 21.64 9.25 3.42
N SER A 97 21.68 8.14 4.16
CA SER A 97 22.92 7.37 4.38
C SER A 97 23.35 6.56 3.14
N ASN A 98 22.44 6.30 2.21
CA ASN A 98 22.64 5.46 1.03
C ASN A 98 22.34 6.19 -0.29
N TYR A 99 22.34 7.51 -0.32
CA TYR A 99 21.87 8.32 -1.45
C TYR A 99 22.53 7.97 -2.80
N LYS A 100 23.82 7.59 -2.76
CA LYS A 100 24.57 7.19 -3.98
C LYS A 100 24.01 5.89 -4.59
N LEU A 101 23.58 4.94 -3.74
CA LEU A 101 22.96 3.68 -4.20
C LEU A 101 21.69 3.95 -5.00
N PHE A 102 20.93 4.98 -4.60
CA PHE A 102 19.66 5.35 -5.19
C PHE A 102 19.76 6.42 -6.30
N ASN A 103 20.97 6.78 -6.70
CA ASN A 103 21.23 7.83 -7.70
C ASN A 103 20.57 9.18 -7.34
N ILE A 104 20.61 9.57 -6.07
CA ILE A 104 20.04 10.81 -5.55
C ILE A 104 21.15 11.83 -5.36
N ASP A 105 20.95 13.07 -5.86
CA ASP A 105 21.83 14.18 -5.52
C ASP A 105 21.60 14.59 -4.06
N TYR A 106 22.69 14.60 -3.27
CA TYR A 106 22.62 14.96 -1.85
C TYR A 106 22.06 16.37 -1.60
N ASN A 107 22.20 17.28 -2.54
CA ASN A 107 21.66 18.63 -2.45
C ASN A 107 20.13 18.67 -2.37
N ILE A 108 19.44 17.65 -2.90
CA ILE A 108 17.97 17.54 -2.79
C ILE A 108 17.51 17.55 -1.33
N PHE A 109 18.30 17.01 -0.40
CA PHE A 109 17.95 16.98 1.02
C PHE A 109 18.02 18.35 1.73
N LYS A 110 18.44 19.41 1.03
CA LYS A 110 18.31 20.78 1.49
C LYS A 110 16.91 21.34 1.30
N ASN A 111 16.12 20.73 0.42
CA ASN A 111 14.72 21.07 0.20
C ASN A 111 13.83 20.55 1.31
N ASP A 112 12.65 21.10 1.43
CA ASP A 112 11.58 20.53 2.24
C ASP A 112 11.03 19.29 1.51
N ILE A 113 10.81 18.21 2.26
CA ILE A 113 10.24 16.96 1.77
C ILE A 113 8.90 16.75 2.45
N HIS A 114 7.85 16.59 1.67
CA HIS A 114 6.49 16.41 2.16
C HIS A 114 5.98 15.01 1.82
N ILE A 115 5.64 14.23 2.83
CA ILE A 115 4.98 12.93 2.71
C ILE A 115 3.52 13.11 3.09
N ASN A 116 2.61 12.73 2.21
CA ASN A 116 1.18 12.71 2.46
C ASN A 116 0.63 11.30 2.32
N VAL A 117 -0.27 10.92 3.23
CA VAL A 117 -1.08 9.71 3.11
C VAL A 117 -2.54 10.14 3.05
N PRO A 118 -3.17 10.15 1.88
CA PRO A 118 -4.55 10.63 1.69
C PRO A 118 -5.57 9.97 2.63
N ASN A 119 -6.82 10.46 2.63
CA ASN A 119 -7.88 10.04 3.55
C ASN A 119 -7.63 10.42 5.02
N ILE A 120 -7.54 11.71 5.29
CA ILE A 120 -7.25 12.29 6.62
C ILE A 120 -8.24 11.82 7.71
N ALA A 121 -9.48 11.51 7.33
CA ALA A 121 -10.52 11.04 8.25
C ALA A 121 -10.21 9.70 8.92
N ILE A 122 -9.29 8.91 8.36
CA ILE A 122 -8.90 7.59 8.89
C ILE A 122 -7.49 7.68 9.47
N LYS A 123 -7.37 7.43 10.78
CA LYS A 123 -6.05 7.36 11.43
C LYS A 123 -5.26 6.17 10.88
N LYS A 124 -4.02 6.42 10.44
CA LYS A 124 -3.07 5.40 9.97
C LYS A 124 -2.01 5.19 11.04
N GLU A 125 -1.80 3.95 11.42
CA GLU A 125 -0.87 3.59 12.47
C GLU A 125 -0.09 2.33 12.07
N GLY A 126 1.13 2.21 12.55
CA GLY A 126 1.97 1.03 12.38
C GLY A 126 3.20 1.24 11.50
N PRO A 127 4.25 0.42 11.71
CA PRO A 127 5.52 0.55 11.00
C PRO A 127 5.50 -0.13 9.62
N SER A 128 4.45 -0.88 9.29
CA SER A 128 4.38 -1.76 8.11
C SER A 128 4.37 -1.03 6.76
N ALA A 129 4.22 0.28 6.76
CA ALA A 129 4.34 1.13 5.56
C ALA A 129 5.79 1.56 5.26
N GLY A 130 6.77 1.19 6.08
CA GLY A 130 8.16 1.66 5.97
C GLY A 130 8.79 1.41 4.61
N VAL A 131 8.60 0.21 4.03
CA VAL A 131 9.10 -0.11 2.69
C VAL A 131 8.41 0.74 1.62
N ALA A 132 7.10 0.92 1.71
CA ALA A 132 6.33 1.74 0.77
C ALA A 132 6.76 3.22 0.84
N ILE A 133 6.90 3.77 2.04
CA ILE A 133 7.38 5.15 2.26
C ILE A 133 8.78 5.33 1.69
N THR A 134 9.69 4.36 1.92
CA THR A 134 11.05 4.40 1.38
C THR A 134 11.03 4.41 -0.15
N THR A 135 10.21 3.54 -0.76
CA THR A 135 10.08 3.47 -2.21
C THR A 135 9.50 4.77 -2.78
N CYS A 136 8.51 5.34 -2.12
CA CYS A 136 7.88 6.59 -2.53
C CYS A 136 8.86 7.78 -2.47
N LEU A 137 9.64 7.88 -1.38
CA LEU A 137 10.70 8.87 -1.24
C LEU A 137 11.76 8.73 -2.36
N ILE A 138 12.25 7.51 -2.62
CA ILE A 138 13.24 7.29 -3.66
C ILE A 138 12.64 7.59 -5.04
N SER A 139 11.40 7.19 -5.31
CA SER A 139 10.68 7.53 -6.54
C SER A 139 10.68 9.04 -6.78
N ALA A 140 10.29 9.84 -5.79
CA ALA A 140 10.27 11.29 -5.89
C ALA A 140 11.67 11.89 -6.07
N LEU A 141 12.64 11.46 -5.24
CA LEU A 141 13.97 12.09 -5.17
C LEU A 141 14.93 11.65 -6.28
N SER A 142 14.70 10.49 -6.92
CA SER A 142 15.49 10.01 -8.07
C SER A 142 14.67 9.96 -9.38
N ASN A 143 13.49 10.59 -9.37
CA ASN A 143 12.66 10.83 -10.55
C ASN A 143 12.32 9.56 -11.35
N PHE A 144 11.94 8.48 -10.67
CA PHE A 144 11.42 7.28 -11.33
C PHE A 144 10.00 6.93 -10.89
N LYS A 145 9.24 6.39 -11.79
CA LYS A 145 7.84 6.03 -11.58
C LYS A 145 7.70 4.58 -11.11
N VAL A 146 6.78 4.33 -10.19
CA VAL A 146 6.38 2.99 -9.77
C VAL A 146 4.97 2.69 -10.28
N SER A 147 4.75 1.48 -10.79
CA SER A 147 3.43 1.07 -11.28
C SER A 147 2.40 1.03 -10.15
N ASN A 148 1.18 1.51 -10.44
CA ASN A 148 0.04 1.35 -9.53
C ASN A 148 -0.40 -0.10 -9.33
N LYS A 149 0.14 -1.04 -10.13
CA LYS A 149 -0.07 -2.49 -9.96
C LYS A 149 0.87 -3.12 -8.93
N VAL A 150 1.81 -2.34 -8.39
CA VAL A 150 2.78 -2.79 -7.40
C VAL A 150 2.42 -2.24 -6.03
N ALA A 151 2.46 -3.08 -5.01
CA ALA A 151 2.26 -2.66 -3.63
C ALA A 151 3.36 -3.21 -2.71
N PHE A 152 3.55 -2.54 -1.58
CA PHE A 152 4.62 -2.83 -0.65
C PHE A 152 4.08 -2.96 0.78
N THR A 153 4.61 -3.91 1.53
CA THR A 153 4.45 -3.95 2.98
C THR A 153 5.74 -4.44 3.63
N GLY A 154 6.08 -3.88 4.76
CA GLY A 154 7.30 -4.20 5.51
C GLY A 154 7.73 -3.04 6.37
N GLU A 155 8.25 -3.35 7.56
CA GLU A 155 8.95 -2.40 8.40
C GLU A 155 10.39 -2.29 7.92
N ILE A 156 10.94 -1.08 7.88
CA ILE A 156 12.35 -0.84 7.49
C ILE A 156 13.18 -0.37 8.69
N THR A 157 14.41 -0.83 8.76
CA THR A 157 15.37 -0.36 9.76
C THR A 157 16.36 0.67 9.18
N LEU A 158 17.10 1.37 10.03
CA LEU A 158 18.18 2.29 9.62
C LEU A 158 19.28 1.63 8.78
N ARG A 159 19.34 0.30 8.77
CA ARG A 159 20.29 -0.49 7.97
C ARG A 159 19.67 -1.08 6.70
N GLY A 160 18.41 -0.72 6.41
CA GLY A 160 17.69 -1.23 5.25
C GLY A 160 17.19 -2.68 5.40
N ASN A 161 17.27 -3.30 6.59
CA ASN A 161 16.65 -4.61 6.80
C ASN A 161 15.13 -4.46 6.81
N ILE A 162 14.45 -5.44 6.21
CA ILE A 162 12.99 -5.48 6.13
C ILE A 162 12.49 -6.52 7.15
N LEU A 163 11.65 -6.07 8.08
CA LEU A 163 11.16 -6.87 9.19
C LEU A 163 9.73 -7.36 8.94
N LYS A 164 9.39 -8.48 9.60
CA LYS A 164 8.07 -9.11 9.59
C LYS A 164 6.98 -8.12 10.00
N VAL A 165 5.81 -8.21 9.36
CA VAL A 165 4.62 -7.41 9.67
C VAL A 165 3.40 -8.29 9.89
N GLY A 166 2.37 -7.73 10.52
CA GLY A 166 1.11 -8.43 10.78
C GLY A 166 0.08 -8.30 9.66
N SER A 167 -1.01 -9.06 9.79
CA SER A 167 -2.21 -8.99 8.94
C SER A 167 -1.93 -9.18 7.45
N ILE A 168 -1.00 -10.07 7.11
CA ILE A 168 -0.61 -10.32 5.72
C ILE A 168 -1.80 -10.79 4.89
N LYS A 169 -2.62 -11.67 5.43
CA LYS A 169 -3.79 -12.21 4.73
C LYS A 169 -4.77 -11.10 4.31
N GLU A 170 -5.14 -10.25 5.25
CA GLU A 170 -6.04 -9.12 5.00
C GLU A 170 -5.44 -8.16 3.97
N LYS A 171 -4.17 -7.82 4.11
CA LYS A 171 -3.44 -6.93 3.20
C LYS A 171 -3.42 -7.47 1.77
N ILE A 172 -3.17 -8.78 1.58
CA ILE A 172 -3.15 -9.42 0.27
C ILE A 172 -4.56 -9.43 -0.34
N ILE A 173 -5.59 -9.72 0.45
CA ILE A 173 -6.97 -9.66 -0.03
C ILE A 173 -7.33 -8.23 -0.48
N GLY A 174 -6.94 -7.22 0.30
CA GLY A 174 -7.11 -5.81 -0.09
C GLY A 174 -6.39 -5.46 -1.39
N ALA A 175 -5.15 -5.90 -1.56
CA ALA A 175 -4.39 -5.73 -2.79
C ALA A 175 -5.07 -6.40 -4.00
N TYR A 176 -5.56 -7.63 -3.83
CA TYR A 176 -6.29 -8.37 -4.86
C TYR A 176 -7.55 -7.65 -5.32
N ILE A 177 -8.36 -7.14 -4.37
CA ILE A 177 -9.60 -6.39 -4.66
C ILE A 177 -9.29 -5.10 -5.45
N ASN A 178 -8.15 -4.48 -5.20
CA ASN A 178 -7.70 -3.27 -5.86
C ASN A 178 -6.85 -3.52 -7.13
N ASN A 179 -6.87 -4.76 -7.66
CA ASN A 179 -6.20 -5.15 -8.90
C ASN A 179 -4.67 -4.94 -8.88
N VAL A 180 -4.03 -5.08 -7.73
CA VAL A 180 -2.58 -5.19 -7.60
C VAL A 180 -2.15 -6.57 -8.09
N ASP A 181 -1.10 -6.63 -8.88
CA ASP A 181 -0.56 -7.88 -9.44
C ASP A 181 0.82 -8.26 -8.87
N THR A 182 1.51 -7.33 -8.22
CA THR A 182 2.83 -7.57 -7.65
C THR A 182 2.93 -7.00 -6.23
N ILE A 183 3.33 -7.81 -5.26
CA ILE A 183 3.47 -7.41 -3.86
C ILE A 183 4.87 -7.73 -3.35
N PHE A 184 5.56 -6.70 -2.85
CA PHE A 184 6.78 -6.88 -2.05
C PHE A 184 6.42 -7.17 -0.60
N ILE A 185 6.89 -8.30 -0.09
CA ILE A 185 6.64 -8.75 1.29
C ILE A 185 7.97 -9.04 2.01
N PRO A 186 8.02 -8.92 3.34
CA PRO A 186 9.17 -9.38 4.09
C PRO A 186 9.38 -10.89 3.88
N HIS A 187 10.62 -11.32 3.66
CA HIS A 187 10.94 -12.74 3.54
C HIS A 187 10.46 -13.57 4.74
N SER A 188 10.47 -12.99 5.93
CA SER A 188 9.96 -13.60 7.17
C SER A 188 8.44 -13.78 7.23
N ASN A 189 7.69 -13.24 6.25
CA ASN A 189 6.26 -13.48 6.09
C ASN A 189 5.92 -14.57 5.06
N LEU A 190 6.90 -15.28 4.49
CA LEU A 190 6.63 -16.30 3.47
C LEU A 190 5.67 -17.39 3.96
N SER A 191 5.81 -17.84 5.20
CA SER A 191 4.89 -18.84 5.78
C SER A 191 3.44 -18.36 5.91
N ASP A 192 3.23 -17.05 5.98
CA ASP A 192 1.89 -16.48 6.09
C ASP A 192 1.11 -16.60 4.75
N LEU A 193 1.82 -16.86 3.63
CA LEU A 193 1.20 -17.12 2.33
C LEU A 193 0.48 -18.46 2.26
N ASP A 194 0.77 -19.41 3.14
CA ASP A 194 0.10 -20.72 3.18
C ASP A 194 -1.40 -20.57 3.49
N GLU A 195 -1.79 -19.48 4.17
CA GLU A 195 -3.19 -19.17 4.49
C GLU A 195 -3.96 -18.49 3.34
N ILE A 196 -3.28 -18.16 2.23
CA ILE A 196 -3.88 -17.46 1.09
C ILE A 196 -4.50 -18.46 0.13
N GLN A 197 -5.69 -18.14 -0.38
CA GLN A 197 -6.39 -18.96 -1.36
C GLN A 197 -5.60 -19.04 -2.68
N GLU A 198 -5.55 -20.21 -3.29
CA GLU A 198 -4.80 -20.46 -4.53
C GLU A 198 -5.23 -19.54 -5.68
N GLU A 199 -6.50 -19.17 -5.76
CA GLU A 199 -7.00 -18.21 -6.76
C GLU A 199 -6.26 -16.85 -6.68
N ILE A 200 -6.00 -16.38 -5.47
CA ILE A 200 -5.28 -15.11 -5.22
C ILE A 200 -3.80 -15.30 -5.51
N LYS A 201 -3.19 -16.40 -5.03
CA LYS A 201 -1.78 -16.71 -5.27
C LYS A 201 -1.43 -16.76 -6.76
N ASN A 202 -2.33 -17.28 -7.58
CA ASN A 202 -2.13 -17.39 -9.03
C ASN A 202 -2.24 -16.07 -9.79
N LYS A 203 -2.81 -15.02 -9.15
CA LYS A 203 -2.98 -13.69 -9.76
C LYS A 203 -2.01 -12.64 -9.26
N ILE A 204 -1.35 -12.90 -8.13
CA ILE A 204 -0.42 -11.95 -7.51
C ILE A 204 0.98 -12.55 -7.49
N LYS A 205 1.94 -11.82 -8.02
CA LYS A 205 3.37 -12.13 -7.92
C LYS A 205 3.89 -11.63 -6.57
N PHE A 206 4.34 -12.53 -5.70
CA PHE A 206 4.94 -12.18 -4.42
C PHE A 206 6.46 -12.10 -4.56
N ILE A 207 7.04 -10.98 -4.12
CA ILE A 207 8.49 -10.74 -4.12
C ILE A 207 8.95 -10.69 -2.66
N PRO A 208 9.49 -11.80 -2.12
CA PRO A 208 10.02 -11.81 -0.76
C PRO A 208 11.37 -11.11 -0.71
N VAL A 209 11.52 -10.17 0.22
CA VAL A 209 12.74 -9.35 0.36
C VAL A 209 13.23 -9.34 1.81
N LYS A 210 14.56 -9.31 1.99
CA LYS A 210 15.24 -9.21 3.30
C LYS A 210 15.80 -7.81 3.52
N LYS A 211 16.23 -7.16 2.44
CA LYS A 211 16.82 -5.82 2.45
C LYS A 211 16.19 -4.94 1.39
N TYR A 212 16.23 -3.65 1.60
CA TYR A 212 15.63 -2.69 0.69
C TYR A 212 16.39 -2.55 -0.64
N ASP A 213 17.70 -2.80 -0.66
CA ASP A 213 18.48 -2.84 -1.90
C ASP A 213 17.97 -3.90 -2.89
N GLU A 214 17.41 -5.01 -2.41
CA GLU A 214 16.74 -6.03 -3.24
C GLU A 214 15.48 -5.45 -3.90
N VAL A 215 14.69 -4.64 -3.17
CA VAL A 215 13.52 -3.94 -3.72
C VAL A 215 13.94 -2.99 -4.84
N TYR A 216 14.91 -2.12 -4.58
CA TYR A 216 15.38 -1.13 -5.54
C TYR A 216 15.95 -1.78 -6.81
N LYS A 217 16.77 -2.82 -6.63
CA LYS A 217 17.33 -3.59 -7.75
C LYS A 217 16.24 -4.20 -8.61
N TYR A 218 15.25 -4.84 -7.99
CA TYR A 218 14.13 -5.44 -8.71
C TYR A 218 13.32 -4.39 -9.50
N LEU A 219 12.99 -3.27 -8.88
CA LEU A 219 12.26 -2.18 -9.53
C LEU A 219 13.04 -1.64 -10.75
N LYS A 220 14.36 -1.49 -10.62
CA LYS A 220 15.23 -1.02 -11.69
C LYS A 220 15.31 -2.01 -12.86
N GLU A 221 15.47 -3.30 -12.58
CA GLU A 221 15.59 -4.36 -13.59
C GLU A 221 14.29 -4.60 -14.36
N ASN A 222 13.13 -4.34 -13.74
CA ASN A 222 11.82 -4.58 -14.34
C ASN A 222 11.09 -3.28 -14.75
N SER A 223 11.78 -2.16 -14.77
CA SER A 223 11.20 -0.86 -15.12
C SER A 223 10.59 -0.83 -16.52
N ASP A 224 11.18 -1.53 -17.48
CA ASP A 224 10.70 -1.60 -18.87
C ASP A 224 9.37 -2.37 -18.98
N GLU A 225 9.13 -3.39 -18.15
CA GLU A 225 7.85 -4.13 -18.11
C GLU A 225 6.68 -3.21 -17.71
N TRP A 226 6.97 -2.16 -16.96
CA TRP A 226 5.96 -1.18 -16.50
C TRP A 226 5.98 0.13 -17.31
N GLY A 227 6.76 0.17 -18.42
CA GLY A 227 6.82 1.31 -19.31
C GLY A 227 7.57 2.53 -18.75
N TYR A 228 8.48 2.33 -17.79
CA TYR A 228 9.23 3.40 -17.14
C TYR A 228 10.73 3.26 -17.37
N LYS A 229 11.41 4.39 -17.62
CA LYS A 229 12.87 4.44 -17.68
C LYS A 229 13.40 5.06 -16.40
N PHE A 230 14.36 4.39 -15.77
CA PHE A 230 15.27 5.04 -14.83
C PHE A 230 16.17 5.98 -15.66
N ILE A 231 16.10 7.25 -15.39
CA ILE A 231 16.95 8.28 -16.02
C ILE A 231 18.28 8.38 -15.29
#